data_8819040f80318c15fc891945eb96d73a
#
_entry.id   8819040f80318c15fc891945eb96d73a
#
_cell.length_a   1.000
_cell.length_b   1.000
_cell.length_c   1.000
_cell.angle_alpha   90.00
_cell.angle_beta   90.00
_cell.angle_gamma   90.00
#
_symmetry.space_group_name_H-M   'P 1'
#
loop_
_entity.id
_entity.type
_entity.pdbx_description
1 polymer ?
#
loop_
_entity_poly.entity_id
_entity_poly.type
_entity_poly.pdbx_seq_one_letter_code
_entity_poly.pdbx_strand_id
1 'polypeptide(L)'
;MKKRLILLLFICVSSNCLSQINEIGFFVGGVNYVGDVGPTNYIRPNNTGGTILYKYNLNPRIAIRGNFSYFNLSGNDANSENKIRQQRGESFKNSINEFAVGIEYNFYKYDLSSRDHISTPYILLQMAAVDYETPRLQNPDGSYKFTRNTSVSIPFGVGFKTKVYGKIAFAIETTFRYTFTDELDYSTNRFSDFDYASTSNDWYMFSGISLVYSFGRPACFADQR
;
A
#
# COMPACT_ATOMS: atom_id res chain seq x y z
N MET A 1 27.14 -8.68 28.53
CA MET A 1 26.08 -7.94 27.82
C MET A 1 25.33 -8.81 26.81
N LYS A 2 25.97 -9.53 25.90
CA LYS A 2 25.31 -10.37 24.86
C LYS A 2 24.32 -11.41 25.42
N LYS A 3 24.64 -12.11 26.53
CA LYS A 3 23.73 -13.09 27.15
C LYS A 3 22.45 -12.47 27.74
N ARG A 4 22.49 -11.24 28.26
CA ARG A 4 21.32 -10.52 28.77
C ARG A 4 20.42 -10.02 27.64
N LEU A 5 21.02 -9.64 26.49
CA LEU A 5 20.27 -9.24 25.30
C LEU A 5 19.54 -10.43 24.67
N ILE A 6 20.17 -11.62 24.62
CA ILE A 6 19.55 -12.86 24.14
C ILE A 6 18.40 -13.29 25.07
N LEU A 7 18.56 -13.14 26.40
CA LEU A 7 17.52 -13.46 27.38
C LEU A 7 16.32 -12.52 27.24
N LEU A 8 16.57 -11.21 27.02
CA LEU A 8 15.51 -10.23 26.75
C LEU A 8 14.78 -10.54 25.44
N LEU A 9 15.51 -10.91 24.38
CA LEU A 9 14.92 -11.34 23.10
C LEU A 9 14.06 -12.60 23.28
N PHE A 10 14.50 -13.56 24.09
CA PHE A 10 13.75 -14.79 24.36
C PHE A 10 12.49 -14.55 25.21
N ILE A 11 12.53 -13.61 26.17
CA ILE A 11 11.38 -13.18 26.96
C ILE A 11 10.36 -12.45 26.07
N CYS A 12 10.80 -11.60 25.14
CA CYS A 12 9.91 -10.95 24.18
C CYS A 12 9.25 -11.94 23.22
N VAL A 13 9.92 -13.02 22.84
CA VAL A 13 9.36 -14.08 21.98
C VAL A 13 8.40 -14.99 22.73
N SER A 14 8.64 -15.26 24.01
CA SER A 14 7.78 -16.13 24.84
C SER A 14 6.49 -15.47 25.34
N SER A 15 6.41 -14.14 25.36
CA SER A 15 5.20 -13.41 25.75
C SER A 15 4.09 -13.41 24.66
N ASN A 16 4.36 -13.94 23.45
CA ASN A 16 3.36 -14.09 22.39
C ASN A 16 2.43 -15.31 22.55
N CYS A 17 2.28 -15.85 23.75
CA CYS A 17 1.33 -16.91 24.03
C CYS A 17 -0.12 -16.41 24.21
N LEU A 18 -0.42 -15.19 23.72
CA LEU A 18 -1.79 -14.70 23.66
C LEU A 18 -2.49 -15.35 22.46
N SER A 19 -3.63 -15.93 22.74
CA SER A 19 -4.57 -16.53 21.81
C SER A 19 -5.07 -15.48 20.82
N GLN A 20 -4.33 -15.25 19.72
CA GLN A 20 -4.68 -14.24 18.72
C GLN A 20 -4.63 -14.84 17.32
N ILE A 21 -5.58 -14.41 16.49
CA ILE A 21 -5.68 -14.85 15.11
C ILE A 21 -4.83 -13.95 14.24
N ASN A 22 -3.93 -14.59 13.50
CA ASN A 22 -3.09 -13.95 12.50
C ASN A 22 -3.65 -14.24 11.12
N GLU A 23 -3.42 -13.35 10.20
CA GLU A 23 -3.80 -13.52 8.81
C GLU A 23 -2.61 -13.20 7.90
N ILE A 24 -2.41 -14.02 6.88
CA ILE A 24 -1.46 -13.75 5.80
C ILE A 24 -2.22 -13.85 4.47
N GLY A 25 -1.89 -13.00 3.52
CA GLY A 25 -2.60 -13.00 2.24
C GLY A 25 -1.86 -12.26 1.15
N PHE A 26 -2.47 -12.35 -0.03
CA PHE A 26 -2.04 -11.66 -1.23
C PHE A 26 -3.15 -10.73 -1.69
N PHE A 27 -2.77 -9.55 -2.16
CA PHE A 27 -3.65 -8.59 -2.77
C PHE A 27 -3.11 -8.26 -4.16
N VAL A 28 -3.96 -8.36 -5.16
CA VAL A 28 -3.63 -8.06 -6.56
C VAL A 28 -4.67 -7.12 -7.15
N GLY A 29 -4.24 -6.24 -8.02
CA GLY A 29 -5.18 -5.28 -8.59
C GLY A 29 -4.55 -4.31 -9.58
N GLY A 30 -5.33 -3.29 -9.89
CA GLY A 30 -4.96 -2.20 -10.77
C GLY A 30 -4.45 -0.98 -10.00
N VAL A 31 -3.43 -0.36 -10.53
CA VAL A 31 -2.80 0.85 -10.00
C VAL A 31 -2.98 1.98 -11.01
N ASN A 32 -3.21 3.19 -10.51
CA ASN A 32 -3.11 4.40 -11.33
C ASN A 32 -2.44 5.52 -10.56
N TYR A 33 -1.69 6.31 -11.31
CA TYR A 33 -1.02 7.51 -10.85
C TYR A 33 -1.91 8.74 -11.07
N VAL A 34 -1.83 9.71 -10.16
CA VAL A 34 -2.50 11.01 -10.25
C VAL A 34 -1.52 12.08 -9.79
N GLY A 35 -1.01 12.86 -10.72
CA GLY A 35 -0.04 13.93 -10.49
C GLY A 35 0.16 14.77 -11.73
N ASP A 36 1.39 15.11 -12.06
CA ASP A 36 1.71 16.10 -13.09
C ASP A 36 1.69 15.56 -14.52
N VAL A 37 2.00 14.27 -14.70
CA VAL A 37 2.04 13.63 -16.02
C VAL A 37 0.87 12.66 -16.17
N GLY A 38 0.12 12.81 -17.26
CA GLY A 38 -0.98 11.91 -17.60
C GLY A 38 -2.37 12.41 -17.21
N PRO A 39 -3.37 11.51 -17.16
CA PRO A 39 -4.75 11.83 -16.82
C PRO A 39 -4.91 12.16 -15.35
N THR A 40 -5.85 13.04 -15.01
CA THR A 40 -6.18 13.45 -13.63
C THR A 40 -7.28 12.61 -12.98
N ASN A 41 -7.67 11.51 -13.60
CA ASN A 41 -8.76 10.67 -13.11
C ASN A 41 -8.30 9.82 -11.93
N TYR A 42 -8.98 9.94 -10.78
CA TYR A 42 -8.63 9.21 -9.56
C TYR A 42 -8.81 7.68 -9.67
N ILE A 43 -9.78 7.22 -10.46
CA ILE A 43 -10.09 5.79 -10.61
C ILE A 43 -10.00 5.39 -12.08
N ARG A 44 -8.80 5.16 -12.56
CA ARG A 44 -8.53 4.68 -13.93
C ARG A 44 -7.29 3.79 -13.93
N PRO A 45 -7.37 2.56 -13.37
CA PRO A 45 -6.22 1.66 -13.33
C PRO A 45 -5.65 1.43 -14.74
N ASN A 46 -4.38 1.75 -14.92
CA ASN A 46 -3.66 1.59 -16.19
C ASN A 46 -2.47 0.65 -16.05
N ASN A 47 -2.13 0.27 -14.82
CA ASN A 47 -1.06 -0.65 -14.49
C ASN A 47 -1.54 -1.68 -13.48
N THR A 48 -0.66 -2.64 -13.16
CA THR A 48 -0.91 -3.69 -12.18
C THR A 48 0.05 -3.61 -11.02
N GLY A 49 -0.40 -4.11 -9.88
CA GLY A 49 0.41 -4.23 -8.67
C GLY A 49 0.02 -5.43 -7.84
N GLY A 50 0.89 -5.75 -6.91
CA GLY A 50 0.67 -6.83 -5.96
C GLY A 50 1.22 -6.51 -4.58
N THR A 51 0.57 -7.06 -3.57
CA THR A 51 0.93 -6.88 -2.16
C THR A 51 0.89 -8.21 -1.43
N ILE A 52 1.90 -8.46 -0.61
CA ILE A 52 1.84 -9.47 0.45
C ILE A 52 1.42 -8.73 1.72
N LEU A 53 0.39 -9.23 2.39
CA LEU A 53 -0.13 -8.61 3.60
C LEU A 53 -0.10 -9.59 4.78
N TYR A 54 0.14 -9.03 5.94
CA TYR A 54 0.04 -9.72 7.22
C TYR A 54 -0.81 -8.89 8.17
N LYS A 55 -1.76 -9.56 8.88
CA LYS A 55 -2.61 -8.92 9.86
C LYS A 55 -2.49 -9.62 11.22
N TYR A 56 -2.43 -8.82 12.24
CA TYR A 56 -2.46 -9.21 13.62
C TYR A 56 -3.73 -8.68 14.26
N ASN A 57 -4.71 -9.56 14.49
CA ASN A 57 -6.02 -9.17 14.99
C ASN A 57 -5.97 -8.96 16.49
N LEU A 58 -6.01 -7.70 16.94
CA LEU A 58 -6.08 -7.33 18.35
C LEU A 58 -7.42 -7.70 18.97
N ASN A 59 -8.48 -7.52 18.22
CA ASN A 59 -9.86 -7.87 18.57
C ASN A 59 -10.71 -8.01 17.30
N PRO A 60 -12.00 -8.41 17.35
CA PRO A 60 -12.84 -8.55 16.17
C PRO A 60 -13.05 -7.27 15.35
N ARG A 61 -12.69 -6.10 15.86
CA ARG A 61 -12.86 -4.81 15.18
C ARG A 61 -11.56 -4.17 14.73
N ILE A 62 -10.43 -4.50 15.36
CA ILE A 62 -9.16 -3.82 15.12
C ILE A 62 -8.07 -4.84 14.80
N ALA A 63 -7.38 -4.62 13.69
CA ALA A 63 -6.18 -5.36 13.33
C ALA A 63 -5.02 -4.40 13.04
N ILE A 64 -3.82 -4.79 13.43
CA ILE A 64 -2.58 -4.19 12.92
C ILE A 64 -2.26 -4.88 11.60
N ARG A 65 -2.01 -4.10 10.55
CA ARG A 65 -1.75 -4.62 9.22
C ARG A 65 -0.41 -4.13 8.71
N GLY A 66 0.44 -5.06 8.27
CA GLY A 66 1.66 -4.80 7.52
C GLY A 66 1.51 -5.23 6.07
N ASN A 67 2.01 -4.42 5.15
CA ASN A 67 1.98 -4.68 3.70
C ASN A 67 3.38 -4.53 3.13
N PHE A 68 3.74 -5.42 2.21
CA PHE A 68 4.84 -5.22 1.28
C PHE A 68 4.28 -5.26 -0.13
N SER A 69 4.45 -4.18 -0.86
CA SER A 69 3.81 -3.97 -2.17
C SER A 69 4.83 -3.68 -3.25
N TYR A 70 4.54 -4.16 -4.45
CA TYR A 70 5.21 -3.80 -5.68
C TYR A 70 4.20 -3.24 -6.67
N PHE A 71 4.47 -2.02 -7.16
CA PHE A 71 3.60 -1.33 -8.09
C PHE A 71 4.39 -0.87 -9.32
N ASN A 72 3.76 -0.95 -10.48
CA ASN A 72 4.20 -0.23 -11.66
C ASN A 72 3.33 1.01 -11.82
N LEU A 73 3.93 2.19 -11.82
CA LEU A 73 3.26 3.45 -12.11
C LEU A 73 3.64 3.91 -13.52
N SER A 74 2.69 4.49 -14.23
CA SER A 74 2.95 5.19 -15.49
C SER A 74 1.95 6.30 -15.72
N GLY A 75 2.38 7.36 -16.35
CA GLY A 75 1.57 8.43 -16.90
C GLY A 75 1.94 8.70 -18.33
N ASN A 76 0.96 9.19 -19.10
CA ASN A 76 1.18 9.65 -20.47
C ASN A 76 0.21 10.80 -20.76
N ASP A 77 0.76 11.95 -21.09
CA ASP A 77 0.03 13.18 -21.35
C ASP A 77 -0.91 13.08 -22.56
N ALA A 78 -0.62 12.21 -23.51
CA ALA A 78 -1.52 11.94 -24.63
C ALA A 78 -2.90 11.41 -24.19
N ASN A 79 -2.96 10.81 -22.99
CA ASN A 79 -4.21 10.29 -22.40
C ASN A 79 -4.91 11.30 -21.48
N SER A 80 -4.36 12.51 -21.32
CA SER A 80 -4.93 13.56 -20.48
C SER A 80 -6.09 14.26 -21.19
N GLU A 81 -7.09 14.73 -20.45
CA GLU A 81 -8.14 15.60 -20.95
C GLU A 81 -7.67 17.06 -21.08
N ASN A 82 -6.54 17.41 -20.46
CA ASN A 82 -5.96 18.75 -20.50
C ASN A 82 -5.13 18.94 -21.78
N LYS A 83 -5.54 19.87 -22.63
CA LYS A 83 -4.87 20.18 -23.89
C LYS A 83 -3.42 20.64 -23.72
N ILE A 84 -3.08 21.32 -22.63
CA ILE A 84 -1.71 21.77 -22.34
C ILE A 84 -0.81 20.55 -22.11
N ARG A 85 -1.28 19.57 -21.32
CA ARG A 85 -0.58 18.29 -21.12
C ARG A 85 -0.42 17.52 -22.41
N GLN A 86 -1.49 17.43 -23.22
CA GLN A 86 -1.41 16.77 -24.54
C GLN A 86 -0.37 17.42 -25.47
N GLN A 87 -0.22 18.76 -25.42
CA GLN A 87 0.80 19.46 -26.20
C GLN A 87 2.22 19.24 -25.64
N ARG A 88 2.37 19.10 -24.34
CA ARG A 88 3.64 18.78 -23.70
C ARG A 88 4.11 17.37 -24.08
N GLY A 89 3.21 16.38 -24.08
CA GLY A 89 3.47 15.04 -24.61
C GLY A 89 4.39 14.18 -23.75
N GLU A 90 4.53 14.49 -22.46
CA GLU A 90 5.40 13.76 -21.55
C GLU A 90 4.85 12.39 -21.16
N SER A 91 5.76 11.49 -20.80
CA SER A 91 5.39 10.16 -20.30
C SER A 91 6.46 9.60 -19.38
N PHE A 92 6.05 8.84 -18.38
CA PHE A 92 6.96 8.15 -17.47
C PHE A 92 6.52 6.72 -17.19
N LYS A 93 7.47 5.92 -16.69
CA LYS A 93 7.23 4.58 -16.11
C LYS A 93 8.17 4.41 -14.92
N ASN A 94 7.61 4.13 -13.75
CA ASN A 94 8.38 3.97 -12.52
C ASN A 94 7.94 2.70 -11.77
N SER A 95 8.87 2.01 -11.16
CA SER A 95 8.59 0.85 -10.30
C SER A 95 8.75 1.23 -8.84
N ILE A 96 7.71 0.96 -8.06
CA ILE A 96 7.61 1.35 -6.65
C ILE A 96 7.65 0.10 -5.78
N ASN A 97 8.53 0.09 -4.77
CA ASN A 97 8.44 -0.82 -3.64
C ASN A 97 7.90 -0.04 -2.43
N GLU A 98 6.88 -0.57 -1.78
CA GLU A 98 6.26 0.06 -0.63
C GLU A 98 6.22 -0.91 0.56
N PHE A 99 6.68 -0.45 1.72
CA PHE A 99 6.47 -1.12 2.99
C PHE A 99 5.59 -0.26 3.89
N ALA A 100 4.40 -0.75 4.23
CA ALA A 100 3.39 -0.03 4.98
C ALA A 100 3.00 -0.76 6.26
N VAL A 101 2.75 -0.01 7.34
CA VAL A 101 2.20 -0.53 8.60
C VAL A 101 1.12 0.42 9.11
N GLY A 102 0.04 -0.13 9.64
CA GLY A 102 -1.04 0.67 10.21
C GLY A 102 -2.18 -0.15 10.76
N ILE A 103 -3.35 0.47 10.80
CA ILE A 103 -4.54 -0.06 11.47
C ILE A 103 -5.65 -0.29 10.44
N GLU A 104 -6.28 -1.45 10.55
CA GLU A 104 -7.52 -1.80 9.87
C GLU A 104 -8.64 -1.86 10.91
N TYR A 105 -9.71 -1.09 10.69
CA TYR A 105 -10.88 -1.04 11.56
C TYR A 105 -12.11 -1.62 10.85
N ASN A 106 -12.70 -2.67 11.47
CA ASN A 106 -13.90 -3.35 11.00
C ASN A 106 -15.15 -2.72 11.60
N PHE A 107 -16.11 -2.36 10.77
CA PHE A 107 -17.38 -1.77 11.23
C PHE A 107 -18.26 -2.78 11.99
N TYR A 108 -18.22 -4.05 11.58
CA TYR A 108 -18.88 -5.14 12.29
C TYR A 108 -17.88 -6.06 12.95
N LYS A 109 -18.29 -6.77 13.99
CA LYS A 109 -17.44 -7.78 14.63
C LYS A 109 -17.05 -8.85 13.61
N TYR A 110 -15.78 -8.96 13.29
CA TYR A 110 -15.24 -9.94 12.36
C TYR A 110 -14.52 -11.04 13.14
N ASP A 111 -15.31 -11.97 13.71
CA ASP A 111 -14.77 -13.07 14.49
C ASP A 111 -14.41 -14.25 13.59
N LEU A 112 -13.14 -14.40 13.30
CA LEU A 112 -12.58 -15.44 12.44
C LEU A 112 -12.74 -16.86 13.05
N SER A 113 -13.01 -16.96 14.35
CA SER A 113 -13.27 -18.25 15.03
C SER A 113 -14.68 -18.76 14.84
N SER A 114 -15.63 -17.90 14.51
CA SER A 114 -17.01 -18.29 14.21
C SER A 114 -17.08 -19.23 13.00
N ARG A 115 -18.03 -20.14 13.01
CA ARG A 115 -18.35 -21.00 11.87
C ARG A 115 -19.25 -20.32 10.84
N ASP A 116 -19.86 -19.19 11.20
CA ASP A 116 -20.80 -18.47 10.35
C ASP A 116 -20.10 -17.70 9.22
N HIS A 117 -20.86 -17.41 8.18
CA HIS A 117 -20.45 -16.45 7.15
C HIS A 117 -20.44 -15.03 7.74
N ILE A 118 -19.26 -14.47 7.88
CA ILE A 118 -19.08 -13.14 8.45
C ILE A 118 -18.54 -12.22 7.38
N SER A 119 -19.15 -11.05 7.28
CA SER A 119 -18.74 -9.99 6.35
C SER A 119 -18.69 -8.66 7.07
N THR A 120 -17.76 -7.80 6.68
CA THR A 120 -17.65 -6.46 7.24
C THR A 120 -17.03 -5.49 6.24
N PRO A 121 -17.56 -4.28 6.11
CA PRO A 121 -16.80 -3.18 5.58
C PRO A 121 -15.70 -2.79 6.58
N TYR A 122 -14.60 -2.25 6.08
CA TYR A 122 -13.50 -1.78 6.91
C TYR A 122 -12.85 -0.54 6.31
N ILE A 123 -12.17 0.20 7.16
CA ILE A 123 -11.29 1.31 6.78
C ILE A 123 -9.86 0.95 7.15
N LEU A 124 -8.93 1.49 6.38
CA LEU A 124 -7.50 1.28 6.53
C LEU A 124 -6.80 2.63 6.59
N LEU A 125 -5.86 2.77 7.54
CA LEU A 125 -4.94 3.89 7.62
C LEU A 125 -3.55 3.37 7.97
N GLN A 126 -2.55 3.73 7.16
CA GLN A 126 -1.18 3.26 7.32
C GLN A 126 -0.18 4.41 7.15
N MET A 127 1.05 4.16 7.55
CA MET A 127 2.24 4.91 7.19
C MET A 127 3.16 4.00 6.41
N ALA A 128 3.78 4.51 5.36
CA ALA A 128 4.61 3.70 4.48
C ALA A 128 5.92 4.39 4.11
N ALA A 129 6.94 3.57 3.89
CA ALA A 129 8.16 3.94 3.18
C ALA A 129 8.02 3.49 1.72
N VAL A 130 8.26 4.41 0.81
CA VAL A 130 8.13 4.24 -0.65
C VAL A 130 9.48 4.40 -1.28
N ASP A 131 9.95 3.36 -1.98
CA ASP A 131 11.20 3.35 -2.71
C ASP A 131 10.91 3.40 -4.22
N TYR A 132 11.46 4.41 -4.91
CA TYR A 132 11.17 4.75 -6.31
C TYR A 132 12.43 5.21 -7.05
N GLU A 133 12.36 5.27 -8.38
CA GLU A 133 13.46 5.76 -9.22
C GLU A 133 13.26 7.25 -9.55
N THR A 134 14.37 8.00 -9.58
CA THR A 134 14.41 9.42 -9.95
C THR A 134 15.68 9.74 -10.74
N PRO A 135 15.64 10.68 -11.72
CA PRO A 135 16.84 11.10 -12.45
C PRO A 135 17.79 11.88 -11.53
N ARG A 136 19.06 11.51 -11.53
CA ARG A 136 20.08 12.09 -10.62
C ARG A 136 21.21 12.79 -11.33
N LEU A 137 21.67 12.27 -12.46
CA LEU A 137 22.81 12.78 -13.21
C LEU A 137 22.47 12.75 -14.69
N GLN A 138 22.87 13.81 -15.40
CA GLN A 138 22.87 13.85 -16.86
C GLN A 138 24.28 13.54 -17.36
N ASN A 139 24.40 12.55 -18.22
CA ASN A 139 25.65 12.20 -18.87
C ASN A 139 26.00 13.20 -19.98
N PRO A 140 27.28 13.28 -20.40
CA PRO A 140 27.68 14.15 -21.51
C PRO A 140 27.02 13.82 -22.87
N ASP A 141 26.49 12.61 -23.02
CA ASP A 141 25.74 12.15 -24.19
C ASP A 141 24.25 12.53 -24.18
N GLY A 142 23.79 13.27 -23.13
CA GLY A 142 22.41 13.68 -22.93
C GLY A 142 21.51 12.63 -22.24
N SER A 143 22.02 11.43 -21.98
CA SER A 143 21.25 10.42 -21.26
C SER A 143 21.19 10.70 -19.75
N TYR A 144 20.16 10.16 -19.06
CA TYR A 144 19.99 10.32 -17.63
C TYR A 144 20.30 9.03 -16.86
N LYS A 145 21.03 9.18 -15.76
CA LYS A 145 21.23 8.11 -14.80
C LYS A 145 20.17 8.20 -13.69
N PHE A 146 19.37 7.17 -13.58
CA PHE A 146 18.37 7.02 -12.53
C PHE A 146 18.98 6.39 -11.27
N THR A 147 18.49 6.79 -10.13
CA THR A 147 18.89 6.25 -8.82
C THR A 147 17.64 6.07 -7.97
N ARG A 148 17.60 5.04 -7.16
CA ARG A 148 16.50 4.83 -6.21
C ARG A 148 16.57 5.83 -5.07
N ASN A 149 15.41 6.36 -4.69
CA ASN A 149 15.21 7.28 -3.59
C ASN A 149 14.06 6.78 -2.72
N THR A 150 14.03 7.18 -1.46
CA THR A 150 12.99 6.77 -0.51
C THR A 150 12.25 7.98 0.03
N SER A 151 10.93 7.89 0.05
CA SER A 151 10.04 8.89 0.66
C SER A 151 9.01 8.22 1.56
N VAL A 152 8.22 9.03 2.23
CA VAL A 152 7.11 8.59 3.08
C VAL A 152 5.80 8.75 2.33
N SER A 153 4.84 7.85 2.57
CA SER A 153 3.46 8.00 2.12
C SER A 153 2.47 7.66 3.23
N ILE A 154 1.24 8.11 3.05
CA ILE A 154 0.11 7.77 3.93
C ILE A 154 -0.94 7.03 3.08
N PRO A 155 -0.90 5.68 3.09
CA PRO A 155 -1.97 4.87 2.53
C PRO A 155 -3.22 4.94 3.40
N PHE A 156 -4.37 5.23 2.79
CA PHE A 156 -5.67 5.16 3.44
C PHE A 156 -6.72 4.62 2.45
N GLY A 157 -7.73 3.95 2.95
CA GLY A 157 -8.70 3.35 2.05
C GLY A 157 -9.84 2.66 2.74
N VAL A 158 -10.67 2.06 1.90
CA VAL A 158 -11.87 1.34 2.31
C VAL A 158 -11.91 -0.02 1.62
N GLY A 159 -12.52 -0.97 2.28
CA GLY A 159 -12.73 -2.28 1.71
C GLY A 159 -13.93 -3.00 2.30
N PHE A 160 -14.26 -4.09 1.69
CA PHE A 160 -15.27 -5.03 2.17
C PHE A 160 -14.65 -6.43 2.15
N LYS A 161 -14.74 -7.14 3.27
CA LYS A 161 -14.22 -8.50 3.39
C LYS A 161 -15.29 -9.47 3.86
N THR A 162 -15.14 -10.70 3.40
CA THR A 162 -16.04 -11.80 3.75
C THR A 162 -15.23 -13.07 3.98
N LYS A 163 -15.63 -13.86 4.96
CA LYS A 163 -15.12 -15.20 5.18
C LYS A 163 -15.83 -16.14 4.20
N VAL A 164 -15.07 -16.80 3.34
CA VAL A 164 -15.63 -17.65 2.29
C VAL A 164 -15.75 -19.11 2.75
N TYR A 165 -14.64 -19.68 3.23
CA TYR A 165 -14.62 -21.07 3.66
C TYR A 165 -13.54 -21.31 4.72
N GLY A 166 -13.94 -21.92 5.83
CA GLY A 166 -13.01 -22.32 6.89
C GLY A 166 -12.14 -21.14 7.38
N LYS A 167 -10.88 -21.13 7.01
CA LYS A 167 -9.88 -20.13 7.37
C LYS A 167 -9.55 -19.14 6.25
N ILE A 168 -10.31 -19.17 5.16
CA ILE A 168 -10.06 -18.35 3.96
C ILE A 168 -11.06 -17.20 3.92
N ALA A 169 -10.55 -16.00 3.77
CA ALA A 169 -11.32 -14.78 3.56
C ALA A 169 -10.94 -14.11 2.24
N PHE A 170 -11.93 -13.47 1.64
CA PHE A 170 -11.81 -12.68 0.43
C PHE A 170 -12.14 -11.23 0.76
N ALA A 171 -11.44 -10.27 0.13
CA ALA A 171 -11.80 -8.88 0.23
C ALA A 171 -11.63 -8.14 -1.10
N ILE A 172 -12.42 -7.08 -1.25
CA ILE A 172 -12.27 -6.04 -2.27
C ILE A 172 -11.85 -4.77 -1.54
N GLU A 173 -10.83 -4.09 -2.04
CA GLU A 173 -10.26 -2.91 -1.39
C GLU A 173 -9.86 -1.86 -2.42
N THR A 174 -10.03 -0.60 -2.05
CA THR A 174 -9.49 0.56 -2.76
C THR A 174 -8.72 1.42 -1.76
N THR A 175 -7.47 1.70 -2.08
CA THR A 175 -6.58 2.50 -1.24
C THR A 175 -5.96 3.64 -2.04
N PHE A 176 -5.96 4.83 -1.44
CA PHE A 176 -5.28 6.02 -1.92
C PHE A 176 -3.98 6.19 -1.15
N ARG A 177 -2.96 6.69 -1.80
CA ARG A 177 -1.65 6.96 -1.21
C ARG A 177 -1.25 8.39 -1.50
N TYR A 178 -1.21 9.18 -0.45
CA TYR A 178 -0.59 10.49 -0.49
C TYR A 178 0.89 10.35 -0.23
N THR A 179 1.74 10.80 -1.13
CA THR A 179 3.19 10.76 -0.95
C THR A 179 3.72 12.13 -0.56
N PHE A 180 4.84 12.15 0.15
CA PHE A 180 5.54 13.39 0.49
C PHE A 180 6.67 13.66 -0.50
N THR A 181 6.45 13.34 -1.76
CA THR A 181 7.37 13.58 -2.87
C THR A 181 6.60 13.92 -4.14
N ASP A 182 7.26 14.64 -5.02
CA ASP A 182 6.81 15.05 -6.36
C ASP A 182 7.68 14.39 -7.45
N GLU A 183 8.51 13.42 -7.07
CA GLU A 183 9.49 12.81 -7.97
C GLU A 183 9.06 11.42 -8.50
N LEU A 184 7.82 10.95 -8.24
CA LEU A 184 7.39 9.62 -8.71
C LEU A 184 7.23 9.56 -10.23
N ASP A 185 6.86 10.67 -10.85
CA ASP A 185 6.74 10.84 -12.30
C ASP A 185 8.01 11.41 -12.94
N TYR A 186 9.12 11.42 -12.19
CA TYR A 186 10.40 12.01 -12.54
C TYR A 186 10.44 13.53 -12.49
N SER A 187 9.36 14.22 -12.06
CA SER A 187 9.35 15.67 -11.89
C SER A 187 10.49 16.11 -10.98
N THR A 188 11.29 17.04 -11.46
CA THR A 188 12.40 17.62 -10.70
C THR A 188 12.87 18.92 -11.32
N ASN A 189 13.13 19.91 -10.50
CA ASN A 189 13.69 21.19 -10.92
C ASN A 189 15.21 21.15 -11.19
N ARG A 190 15.85 19.96 -11.10
CA ARG A 190 17.29 19.79 -11.35
C ARG A 190 17.65 19.79 -12.81
N PHE A 191 16.70 19.38 -13.67
CA PHE A 191 16.89 19.23 -15.10
C PHE A 191 15.69 19.84 -15.83
N SER A 192 15.97 20.68 -16.85
CA SER A 192 14.93 21.36 -17.62
C SER A 192 13.93 20.40 -18.29
N ASP A 193 14.39 19.21 -18.66
CA ASP A 193 13.57 18.20 -19.34
C ASP A 193 12.54 17.53 -18.41
N PHE A 194 12.69 17.67 -17.09
CA PHE A 194 11.81 17.12 -16.06
C PHE A 194 11.21 18.21 -15.15
N ASP A 195 11.37 19.49 -15.50
CA ASP A 195 10.76 20.59 -14.76
C ASP A 195 9.35 20.84 -15.29
N TYR A 196 8.37 20.16 -14.70
CA TYR A 196 6.96 20.31 -15.05
C TYR A 196 6.27 21.47 -14.34
N ALA A 197 7.05 22.32 -13.66
CA ALA A 197 6.57 23.47 -12.85
C ALA A 197 5.51 23.07 -11.81
N SER A 198 5.63 21.84 -11.30
CA SER A 198 4.76 21.34 -10.27
C SER A 198 5.09 21.88 -8.89
N THR A 199 4.06 21.95 -8.05
CA THR A 199 4.14 22.31 -6.64
C THR A 199 3.37 21.35 -5.75
N SER A 200 2.80 20.27 -6.32
CA SER A 200 1.93 19.34 -5.61
C SER A 200 2.56 17.97 -5.47
N ASN A 201 2.44 17.38 -4.30
CA ASN A 201 2.89 16.01 -4.06
C ASN A 201 2.06 14.99 -4.86
N ASP A 202 2.72 13.92 -5.24
CA ASP A 202 2.13 12.83 -6.02
C ASP A 202 1.15 11.97 -5.22
N TRP A 203 0.14 11.48 -5.94
CA TRP A 203 -0.83 10.52 -5.44
C TRP A 203 -0.83 9.28 -6.32
N TYR A 204 -1.10 8.14 -5.74
CA TYR A 204 -1.48 6.96 -6.52
C TYR A 204 -2.54 6.13 -5.81
N MET A 205 -3.29 5.38 -6.58
CA MET A 205 -4.39 4.57 -6.12
C MET A 205 -4.15 3.11 -6.48
N PHE A 206 -4.54 2.20 -5.59
CA PHE A 206 -4.52 0.77 -5.82
C PHE A 206 -5.86 0.17 -5.45
N SER A 207 -6.50 -0.49 -6.41
CA SER A 207 -7.80 -1.15 -6.24
C SER A 207 -7.72 -2.59 -6.73
N GLY A 208 -8.28 -3.48 -5.97
CA GLY A 208 -8.24 -4.90 -6.33
C GLY A 208 -8.88 -5.82 -5.32
N ILE A 209 -8.41 -7.06 -5.34
CA ILE A 209 -8.94 -8.16 -4.54
C ILE A 209 -7.83 -8.80 -3.73
N SER A 210 -8.17 -9.28 -2.54
CA SER A 210 -7.26 -10.05 -1.72
C SER A 210 -7.83 -11.39 -1.30
N LEU A 211 -6.95 -12.37 -1.16
CA LEU A 211 -7.20 -13.66 -0.57
C LEU A 211 -6.31 -13.80 0.66
N VAL A 212 -6.93 -14.14 1.79
CA VAL A 212 -6.28 -14.13 3.10
C VAL A 212 -6.54 -15.45 3.80
N TYR A 213 -5.48 -16.02 4.38
CA TYR A 213 -5.55 -17.22 5.21
C TYR A 213 -5.32 -16.88 6.67
N SER A 214 -6.26 -17.31 7.53
CA SER A 214 -6.22 -17.08 8.97
C SER A 214 -5.59 -18.26 9.71
N PHE A 215 -4.70 -18.00 10.66
CA PHE A 215 -4.05 -19.02 11.49
C PHE A 215 -3.86 -18.52 12.93
N GLY A 216 -3.54 -19.43 13.83
CA GLY A 216 -3.44 -19.17 15.27
C GLY A 216 -4.61 -19.77 16.06
N ARG A 217 -4.63 -19.51 17.34
CA ARG A 217 -5.71 -19.97 18.24
C ARG A 217 -6.77 -18.88 18.35
N PRO A 218 -8.06 -19.25 18.41
CA PRO A 218 -9.13 -18.29 18.68
C PRO A 218 -8.85 -17.55 20.00
N ALA A 219 -8.96 -16.24 19.97
CA ALA A 219 -8.94 -15.46 21.20
C ALA A 219 -10.19 -15.78 22.03
N CYS A 220 -10.01 -16.07 23.31
CA CYS A 220 -11.11 -16.08 24.24
C CYS A 220 -11.50 -14.63 24.51
N PHE A 221 -12.32 -14.04 23.64
CA PHE A 221 -12.97 -12.78 23.97
C PHE A 221 -14.02 -13.10 25.02
N ALA A 222 -13.81 -12.66 26.26
CA ALA A 222 -14.87 -12.69 27.26
C ALA A 222 -16.05 -11.91 26.68
N ASP A 223 -17.16 -12.61 26.52
CA ASP A 223 -18.41 -12.00 26.02
C ASP A 223 -18.86 -10.99 27.07
N GLN A 224 -18.53 -9.72 26.83
CA GLN A 224 -19.09 -8.63 27.62
C GLN A 224 -20.53 -8.43 27.09
N ARG A 225 -21.46 -9.08 27.77
CA ARG A 225 -22.89 -8.82 27.65
C ARG A 225 -23.22 -7.41 28.07
#